data_d8d4b2404a9b5ed7259d70e2eeb3e26c
#
_entry.id   d8d4b2404a9b5ed7259d70e2eeb3e26c
#
_cell.length_a   1.000
_cell.length_b   1.000
_cell.length_c   1.000
_cell.angle_alpha   90.00
_cell.angle_beta   90.00
_cell.angle_gamma   90.00
#
_symmetry.space_group_name_H-M   'P 1'
#
loop_
_entity.id
_entity.type
_entity.pdbx_description
1 polymer ?
#
loop_
_entity_poly.entity_id
_entity_poly.type
_entity_poly.pdbx_seq_one_letter_code
_entity_poly.pdbx_strand_id
1 'polypeptide(L)'
;RVQSAWILVGALDFSRLILREDARAGGADHLAEPWAVPLQESRMSTFLAAEKNVSQVDDASTDTTDACLSGYITDMQGRLNVTNLAMGEPAQQEAALQQFTRLFEQLSLPPHELGLLAAGLRPAQVDSASGSAGSGSSAAPLMPPTVSQLGWLGLSPTTLAALAPHITLLPARPVVNANTAQAEVLMAAIDGLDSAGAERIMQAREARHFRTVDEVNKLLGADAQCAC
;
A
#
# COMPACT_ATOMS: atom_id res chain seq x y z
N ARG A 1 12.05 -25.70 10.65
CA ARG A 1 11.24 -24.49 10.98
C ARG A 1 12.11 -23.30 11.40
N VAL A 2 13.16 -23.49 12.23
CA VAL A 2 14.04 -22.39 12.69
C VAL A 2 14.85 -21.82 11.52
N GLN A 3 15.44 -22.65 10.67
CA GLN A 3 16.21 -22.24 9.50
C GLN A 3 15.37 -21.43 8.50
N SER A 4 14.14 -21.85 8.22
CA SER A 4 13.21 -21.11 7.33
C SER A 4 12.90 -19.70 7.86
N ALA A 5 12.77 -19.55 9.18
CA ALA A 5 12.55 -18.24 9.79
C ALA A 5 13.76 -17.30 9.61
N TRP A 6 14.98 -17.80 9.79
CA TRP A 6 16.20 -17.01 9.57
C TRP A 6 16.39 -16.60 8.11
N ILE A 7 16.05 -17.49 7.17
CA ILE A 7 16.08 -17.20 5.74
C ILE A 7 15.11 -16.05 5.40
N LEU A 8 13.88 -16.09 5.94
CA LEU A 8 12.91 -15.02 5.74
C LEU A 8 13.36 -13.68 6.35
N VAL A 9 13.98 -13.71 7.52
CA VAL A 9 14.57 -12.50 8.13
C VAL A 9 15.66 -11.91 7.23
N GLY A 10 16.56 -12.76 6.70
CA GLY A 10 17.59 -12.33 5.76
C GLY A 10 17.01 -11.73 4.46
N ALA A 11 15.94 -12.33 3.92
CA ALA A 11 15.24 -11.80 2.75
C ALA A 11 14.60 -10.43 3.03
N LEU A 12 14.01 -10.23 4.22
CA LEU A 12 13.47 -8.93 4.64
C LEU A 12 14.57 -7.89 4.80
N ASP A 13 15.72 -8.24 5.37
CA ASP A 13 16.84 -7.30 5.52
C ASP A 13 17.45 -6.93 4.17
N PHE A 14 17.52 -7.88 3.24
CA PHE A 14 17.91 -7.59 1.85
C PHE A 14 16.93 -6.65 1.16
N SER A 15 15.62 -6.87 1.31
CA SER A 15 14.58 -5.97 0.80
C SER A 15 14.71 -4.56 1.36
N ARG A 16 15.00 -4.43 2.65
CA ARG A 16 15.28 -3.13 3.30
C ARG A 16 16.52 -2.44 2.73
N LEU A 17 17.55 -3.21 2.38
CA LEU A 17 18.74 -2.66 1.75
C LEU A 17 18.42 -2.10 0.37
N ILE A 18 17.67 -2.82 -0.46
CA ILE A 18 17.23 -2.34 -1.78
C ILE A 18 16.47 -1.03 -1.63
N LEU A 19 15.45 -0.98 -0.76
CA LEU A 19 14.64 0.23 -0.53
C LEU A 19 15.47 1.40 0.04
N ARG A 20 16.49 1.11 0.83
CA ARG A 20 17.39 2.15 1.37
C ARG A 20 18.29 2.75 0.29
N GLU A 21 18.80 1.95 -0.63
CA GLU A 21 19.61 2.43 -1.75
C GLU A 21 18.74 3.22 -2.74
N ASP A 22 17.53 2.76 -2.99
CA ASP A 22 16.52 3.47 -3.78
C ASP A 22 16.20 4.85 -3.19
N ALA A 23 15.87 4.91 -1.89
CA ALA A 23 15.64 6.17 -1.19
C ALA A 23 16.84 7.13 -1.22
N ARG A 24 18.08 6.63 -1.31
CA ARG A 24 19.29 7.46 -1.49
C ARG A 24 19.45 7.98 -2.90
N ALA A 25 19.05 7.19 -3.89
CA ALA A 25 19.06 7.63 -5.30
C ALA A 25 18.02 8.74 -5.50
N GLY A 26 16.91 8.69 -4.76
CA GLY A 26 15.81 9.63 -4.82
C GLY A 26 15.06 9.57 -6.14
N GLY A 27 13.90 10.18 -6.18
CA GLY A 27 13.04 10.17 -7.37
C GLY A 27 11.59 9.94 -6.98
N ALA A 28 10.76 9.68 -7.97
CA ALA A 28 9.39 9.23 -7.75
C ALA A 28 9.36 7.71 -7.82
N ASP A 29 8.77 7.05 -6.82
CA ASP A 29 8.61 5.60 -6.80
C ASP A 29 7.74 5.12 -7.96
N HIS A 30 8.20 4.10 -8.70
CA HIS A 30 7.50 3.56 -9.85
C HIS A 30 7.78 2.06 -10.10
N LEU A 31 6.92 1.41 -10.90
CA LEU A 31 6.95 -0.05 -11.10
C LEU A 31 8.13 -0.57 -11.94
N ALA A 32 8.95 0.30 -12.55
CA ALA A 32 10.14 -0.10 -13.29
C ALA A 32 11.41 -0.09 -12.42
N GLU A 33 11.30 0.18 -11.12
CA GLU A 33 12.43 0.17 -10.19
C GLU A 33 12.80 -1.25 -9.75
N PRO A 34 14.05 -1.47 -9.32
CA PRO A 34 14.52 -2.80 -8.91
C PRO A 34 13.69 -3.45 -7.80
N TRP A 35 13.15 -2.65 -6.88
CA TRP A 35 12.32 -3.16 -5.77
C TRP A 35 10.97 -3.69 -6.26
N ALA A 36 10.43 -3.18 -7.37
CA ALA A 36 9.13 -3.59 -7.90
C ALA A 36 9.19 -4.91 -8.69
N VAL A 37 10.39 -5.38 -9.05
CA VAL A 37 10.57 -6.65 -9.76
C VAL A 37 10.38 -7.81 -8.78
N PRO A 38 9.38 -8.69 -8.99
CA PRO A 38 9.18 -9.84 -8.12
C PRO A 38 10.40 -10.77 -8.13
N LEU A 39 10.84 -11.20 -6.96
CA LEU A 39 11.80 -12.28 -6.85
C LEU A 39 11.08 -13.58 -7.23
N GLN A 40 11.36 -14.06 -8.44
CA GLN A 40 10.86 -15.36 -8.88
C GLN A 40 11.47 -16.46 -8.02
N GLU A 41 10.76 -17.60 -7.95
CA GLU A 41 11.24 -18.75 -7.22
C GLU A 41 12.67 -19.13 -7.65
N SER A 42 13.62 -18.84 -6.79
CA SER A 42 15.03 -19.14 -7.01
C SER A 42 15.54 -20.05 -5.89
N ARG A 43 16.43 -20.99 -6.27
CA ARG A 43 17.08 -21.81 -5.25
C ARG A 43 17.94 -20.92 -4.37
N MET A 44 17.91 -21.16 -3.08
CA MET A 44 18.67 -20.39 -2.09
C MET A 44 20.18 -20.40 -2.40
N SER A 45 20.68 -21.49 -2.95
CA SER A 45 22.08 -21.60 -3.41
C SER A 45 22.44 -20.53 -4.46
N THR A 46 21.53 -20.24 -5.40
CA THR A 46 21.72 -19.23 -6.44
C THR A 46 21.69 -17.82 -5.86
N PHE A 47 20.81 -17.57 -4.89
CA PHE A 47 20.71 -16.29 -4.19
C PHE A 47 21.98 -15.99 -3.37
N LEU A 48 22.48 -16.96 -2.61
CA LEU A 48 23.71 -16.81 -1.83
C LEU A 48 24.98 -16.71 -2.70
N ALA A 49 25.00 -17.36 -3.86
CA ALA A 49 26.11 -17.27 -4.79
C ALA A 49 26.19 -15.89 -5.49
N ALA A 50 25.07 -15.24 -5.72
CA ALA A 50 25.03 -13.89 -6.30
C ALA A 50 25.62 -12.82 -5.37
N GLU A 51 25.53 -13.02 -4.04
CA GLU A 51 26.05 -12.10 -3.03
C GLU A 51 27.54 -12.32 -2.73
N LYS A 52 28.08 -13.49 -3.04
CA LYS A 52 29.48 -13.84 -2.82
C LYS A 52 30.16 -14.14 -4.15
N ASN A 53 31.05 -13.27 -4.56
CA ASN A 53 32.16 -13.58 -5.49
C ASN A 53 33.12 -14.63 -4.86
N VAL A 54 32.59 -15.65 -4.20
CA VAL A 54 33.36 -16.67 -3.47
C VAL A 54 33.17 -17.99 -4.15
N SER A 55 34.32 -18.51 -4.64
CA SER A 55 34.55 -19.83 -5.16
C SER A 55 33.77 -20.93 -4.45
N GLN A 56 33.19 -21.80 -5.25
CA GLN A 56 32.57 -23.06 -4.83
C GLN A 56 33.44 -23.77 -3.78
N VAL A 57 32.98 -23.79 -2.54
CA VAL A 57 33.44 -24.80 -1.59
C VAL A 57 32.33 -25.86 -1.61
N ASP A 58 32.61 -26.98 -2.24
CA ASP A 58 31.83 -28.20 -2.17
C ASP A 58 31.86 -28.70 -0.71
N ASP A 59 30.98 -28.18 0.12
CA ASP A 59 30.70 -28.79 1.42
C ASP A 59 29.32 -29.45 1.36
N ALA A 60 29.36 -30.76 1.15
CA ALA A 60 28.24 -31.65 0.88
C ALA A 60 27.37 -31.97 2.11
N SER A 61 27.14 -31.00 3.01
CA SER A 61 26.45 -31.29 4.28
C SER A 61 25.37 -30.29 4.68
N THR A 62 24.74 -29.56 3.75
CA THR A 62 23.61 -28.70 4.16
C THR A 62 22.36 -28.97 3.35
N ASP A 63 21.38 -29.51 4.02
CA ASP A 63 19.96 -29.71 3.65
C ASP A 63 19.23 -28.41 3.21
N THR A 64 19.96 -27.30 3.11
CA THR A 64 19.49 -25.95 2.73
C THR A 64 19.51 -25.70 1.23
N THR A 65 20.08 -26.59 0.43
CA THR A 65 20.27 -26.42 -1.02
C THR A 65 18.95 -26.51 -1.80
N ASP A 66 17.93 -27.11 -1.24
CA ASP A 66 16.62 -27.29 -1.88
C ASP A 66 15.54 -26.28 -1.43
N ALA A 67 15.89 -25.31 -0.58
CA ALA A 67 14.96 -24.27 -0.19
C ALA A 67 14.79 -23.25 -1.33
N CYS A 68 13.53 -23.02 -1.73
CA CYS A 68 13.17 -21.98 -2.69
C CYS A 68 12.63 -20.75 -1.97
N LEU A 69 13.04 -19.56 -2.44
CA LEU A 69 12.57 -18.27 -1.96
C LEU A 69 11.89 -17.52 -3.09
N SER A 70 10.70 -17.00 -2.80
CA SER A 70 9.98 -16.07 -3.68
C SER A 70 9.40 -14.93 -2.84
N GLY A 71 9.23 -13.77 -3.45
CA GLY A 71 8.69 -12.60 -2.75
C GLY A 71 8.49 -11.41 -3.67
N TYR A 72 7.78 -10.41 -3.18
CA TYR A 72 7.58 -9.14 -3.87
C TYR A 72 7.45 -8.00 -2.85
N ILE A 73 7.75 -6.80 -3.30
CA ILE A 73 7.55 -5.55 -2.56
C ILE A 73 6.38 -4.82 -3.22
N THR A 74 5.52 -4.23 -2.42
CA THR A 74 4.37 -3.44 -2.90
C THR A 74 4.43 -2.05 -2.30
N ASP A 75 4.30 -1.02 -3.15
CA ASP A 75 4.11 0.34 -2.68
C ASP A 75 2.72 0.52 -2.07
N MET A 76 2.68 0.82 -0.78
CA MET A 76 1.42 1.04 -0.06
C MET A 76 0.80 2.40 -0.37
N GLN A 77 1.54 3.34 -0.97
CA GLN A 77 0.97 4.60 -1.47
C GLN A 77 0.19 4.41 -2.78
N GLY A 78 0.33 3.28 -3.45
CA GLY A 78 -0.56 2.86 -4.55
C GLY A 78 -1.98 2.47 -4.10
N ARG A 79 -2.35 2.71 -2.82
CA ARG A 79 -3.64 2.36 -2.22
C ARG A 79 -4.24 3.53 -1.45
N LEU A 80 -5.56 3.55 -1.29
CA LEU A 80 -6.23 4.54 -0.43
C LEU A 80 -5.93 4.27 1.04
N ASN A 81 -5.47 5.30 1.74
CA ASN A 81 -5.17 5.16 3.16
C ASN A 81 -6.43 5.41 4.01
N VAL A 82 -6.89 4.37 4.69
CA VAL A 82 -8.11 4.39 5.54
C VAL A 82 -8.00 5.43 6.66
N THR A 83 -6.80 5.66 7.20
CA THR A 83 -6.61 6.66 8.28
C THR A 83 -6.92 8.09 7.82
N ASN A 84 -6.89 8.37 6.51
CA ASN A 84 -7.27 9.68 5.96
C ASN A 84 -8.72 10.06 6.25
N LEU A 85 -9.61 9.09 6.52
CA LEU A 85 -11.00 9.34 6.94
C LEU A 85 -11.12 10.02 8.31
N ALA A 86 -10.08 9.94 9.13
CA ALA A 86 -10.06 10.50 10.49
C ALA A 86 -8.93 11.51 10.73
N MET A 87 -7.93 11.56 9.84
CA MET A 87 -6.75 12.42 9.98
C MET A 87 -6.88 13.72 9.18
N GLY A 88 -6.28 14.79 9.70
CA GLY A 88 -6.20 16.09 9.04
C GLY A 88 -7.41 16.99 9.30
N GLU A 89 -7.47 18.07 8.57
CA GLU A 89 -8.53 19.09 8.66
C GLU A 89 -9.87 18.54 8.12
N PRO A 90 -11.02 19.08 8.55
CA PRO A 90 -12.34 18.61 8.12
C PRO A 90 -12.50 18.53 6.59
N ALA A 91 -11.99 19.48 5.83
CA ALA A 91 -12.04 19.49 4.38
C ALA A 91 -11.25 18.31 3.77
N GLN A 92 -10.16 17.94 4.41
CA GLN A 92 -9.34 16.82 3.98
C GLN A 92 -9.98 15.46 4.29
N GLN A 93 -10.68 15.35 5.45
CA GLN A 93 -11.45 14.18 5.80
C GLN A 93 -12.64 13.99 4.84
N GLU A 94 -13.30 15.10 4.46
CA GLU A 94 -14.38 15.09 3.48
C GLU A 94 -13.89 14.64 2.10
N ALA A 95 -12.75 15.15 1.63
CA ALA A 95 -12.15 14.69 0.38
C ALA A 95 -11.81 13.19 0.42
N ALA A 96 -11.28 12.69 1.54
CA ALA A 96 -11.03 11.26 1.73
C ALA A 96 -12.34 10.46 1.71
N LEU A 97 -13.39 10.94 2.38
CA LEU A 97 -14.70 10.29 2.36
C LEU A 97 -15.26 10.17 0.94
N GLN A 98 -15.13 11.21 0.12
CA GLN A 98 -15.54 11.18 -1.29
C GLN A 98 -14.74 10.15 -2.10
N GLN A 99 -13.42 10.05 -1.89
CA GLN A 99 -12.58 9.02 -2.51
C GLN A 99 -13.06 7.62 -2.15
N PHE A 100 -13.31 7.36 -0.88
CA PHE A 100 -13.83 6.07 -0.43
C PHE A 100 -15.25 5.80 -0.91
N THR A 101 -16.11 6.82 -1.04
CA THR A 101 -17.45 6.67 -1.62
C THR A 101 -17.37 6.18 -3.06
N ARG A 102 -16.53 6.80 -3.88
CA ARG A 102 -16.29 6.36 -5.27
C ARG A 102 -15.75 4.92 -5.32
N LEU A 103 -14.83 4.54 -4.44
CA LEU A 103 -14.33 3.17 -4.38
C LEU A 103 -15.43 2.17 -4.01
N PHE A 104 -16.28 2.50 -3.03
CA PHE A 104 -17.42 1.65 -2.64
C PHE A 104 -18.43 1.48 -3.79
N GLU A 105 -18.73 2.54 -4.52
CA GLU A 105 -19.61 2.51 -5.69
C GLU A 105 -19.04 1.62 -6.80
N GLN A 106 -17.77 1.78 -7.14
CA GLN A 106 -17.08 0.97 -8.15
C GLN A 106 -17.09 -0.52 -7.81
N LEU A 107 -16.87 -0.86 -6.54
CA LEU A 107 -16.87 -2.24 -6.05
C LEU A 107 -18.26 -2.75 -5.68
N SER A 108 -19.31 -1.94 -5.88
CA SER A 108 -20.71 -2.27 -5.52
C SER A 108 -20.86 -2.67 -4.06
N LEU A 109 -20.17 -1.98 -3.15
CA LEU A 109 -20.18 -2.27 -1.71
C LEU A 109 -21.28 -1.49 -0.97
N PRO A 110 -21.76 -2.00 0.17
CA PRO A 110 -22.82 -1.35 0.95
C PRO A 110 -22.38 0.01 1.51
N PRO A 111 -23.02 1.14 1.15
CA PRO A 111 -22.58 2.48 1.60
C PRO A 111 -22.64 2.67 3.12
N HIS A 112 -23.53 1.96 3.81
CA HIS A 112 -23.66 2.07 5.28
C HIS A 112 -22.39 1.57 6.00
N GLU A 113 -21.66 0.60 5.44
CA GLU A 113 -20.41 0.09 6.01
C GLU A 113 -19.30 1.15 5.96
N LEU A 114 -19.28 2.01 4.95
CA LEU A 114 -18.37 3.16 4.91
C LEU A 114 -18.67 4.14 6.05
N GLY A 115 -19.96 4.39 6.33
CA GLY A 115 -20.38 5.22 7.45
C GLY A 115 -19.92 4.65 8.81
N LEU A 116 -20.05 3.33 9.00
CA LEU A 116 -19.57 2.65 10.21
C LEU A 116 -18.04 2.75 10.35
N LEU A 117 -17.30 2.52 9.27
CA LEU A 117 -15.85 2.64 9.22
C LEU A 117 -15.39 4.05 9.62
N ALA A 118 -15.93 5.08 8.98
CA ALA A 118 -15.59 6.47 9.27
C ALA A 118 -15.96 6.88 10.71
N ALA A 119 -17.12 6.45 11.21
CA ALA A 119 -17.54 6.72 12.57
C ALA A 119 -16.67 6.01 13.62
N GLY A 120 -16.20 4.79 13.33
CA GLY A 120 -15.36 4.02 14.23
C GLY A 120 -13.90 4.52 14.28
N LEU A 121 -13.39 5.08 13.19
CA LEU A 121 -12.00 5.58 13.12
C LEU A 121 -11.80 6.89 13.90
N ARG A 122 -12.76 7.80 13.92
CA ARG A 122 -12.62 9.11 14.58
C ARG A 122 -12.31 9.01 16.07
N PRO A 123 -13.08 8.28 16.90
CA PRO A 123 -12.77 8.11 18.33
C PRO A 123 -11.44 7.37 18.54
N ALA A 124 -11.16 6.31 17.75
CA ALA A 124 -9.92 5.55 17.84
C ALA A 124 -8.66 6.40 17.59
N GLN A 125 -8.74 7.39 16.69
CA GLN A 125 -7.64 8.30 16.39
C GLN A 125 -7.40 9.29 17.53
N VAL A 126 -8.46 9.84 18.13
CA VAL A 126 -8.34 10.80 19.25
C VAL A 126 -7.68 10.16 20.45
N ASP A 127 -8.04 8.93 20.80
CA ASP A 127 -7.46 8.21 21.93
C ASP A 127 -6.00 7.84 21.68
N SER A 128 -5.64 7.49 20.45
CA SER A 128 -4.25 7.19 20.07
C SER A 128 -3.34 8.43 20.12
N ALA A 129 -3.86 9.61 19.82
CA ALA A 129 -3.10 10.86 19.81
C ALA A 129 -2.92 11.47 21.19
N SER A 130 -3.87 11.28 22.12
CA SER A 130 -3.88 11.94 23.42
C SER A 130 -2.95 11.29 24.44
N GLY A 131 -2.50 10.04 24.24
CA GLY A 131 -1.58 9.34 25.16
C GLY A 131 -2.06 9.25 26.60
N SER A 132 -3.25 9.78 26.89
CA SER A 132 -3.82 9.84 28.25
C SER A 132 -4.59 8.56 28.55
N ALA A 133 -3.98 7.72 29.37
CA ALA A 133 -4.71 6.72 30.14
C ALA A 133 -5.62 7.44 31.16
N GLY A 134 -6.46 8.35 30.68
CA GLY A 134 -7.39 9.17 31.47
C GLY A 134 -8.74 8.48 31.55
N SER A 135 -9.06 8.05 32.75
CA SER A 135 -10.34 7.56 33.23
C SER A 135 -11.53 8.26 32.56
N GLY A 136 -12.29 7.52 31.74
CA GLY A 136 -13.65 7.92 31.47
C GLY A 136 -14.07 8.02 30.02
N SER A 137 -14.01 6.96 29.31
CA SER A 137 -15.07 6.47 28.41
C SER A 137 -14.58 5.18 27.74
N SER A 138 -15.00 4.10 28.28
CA SER A 138 -14.63 2.74 27.91
C SER A 138 -15.24 2.25 26.58
N ALA A 139 -15.54 3.12 25.66
CA ALA A 139 -16.31 2.78 24.45
C ALA A 139 -15.62 3.10 23.12
N ALA A 140 -14.47 3.79 23.13
CA ALA A 140 -13.77 4.04 21.86
C ALA A 140 -13.06 2.78 21.37
N PRO A 141 -13.27 2.35 20.12
CA PRO A 141 -12.58 1.20 19.57
C PRO A 141 -11.08 1.51 19.42
N LEU A 142 -10.27 0.49 19.70
CA LEU A 142 -8.82 0.59 19.43
C LEU A 142 -8.58 0.77 17.93
N MET A 143 -7.58 1.59 17.59
CA MET A 143 -7.16 1.74 16.20
C MET A 143 -6.67 0.40 15.63
N PRO A 144 -7.28 -0.14 14.57
CA PRO A 144 -6.84 -1.38 13.97
C PRO A 144 -5.42 -1.25 13.42
N PRO A 145 -4.48 -2.11 13.80
CA PRO A 145 -3.11 -2.07 13.28
C PRO A 145 -2.98 -2.65 11.87
N THR A 146 -3.97 -3.40 11.39
CA THR A 146 -3.95 -4.05 10.07
C THR A 146 -5.30 -3.93 9.36
N VAL A 147 -5.28 -3.98 8.02
CA VAL A 147 -6.49 -3.95 7.19
C VAL A 147 -7.46 -5.08 7.56
N SER A 148 -6.94 -6.27 7.89
CA SER A 148 -7.78 -7.42 8.27
C SER A 148 -8.61 -7.19 9.55
N GLN A 149 -8.20 -6.25 10.40
CA GLN A 149 -8.89 -5.93 11.65
C GLN A 149 -9.94 -4.80 11.50
N LEU A 150 -10.10 -4.23 10.31
CA LEU A 150 -11.15 -3.24 10.06
C LEU A 150 -12.57 -3.80 10.25
N GLY A 151 -12.72 -5.13 10.29
CA GLY A 151 -13.96 -5.78 10.69
C GLY A 151 -14.45 -5.37 12.09
N TRP A 152 -13.54 -4.95 12.99
CA TRP A 152 -13.90 -4.42 14.32
C TRP A 152 -14.68 -3.10 14.26
N LEU A 153 -14.52 -2.38 13.14
CA LEU A 153 -15.20 -1.10 12.88
C LEU A 153 -16.49 -1.26 12.07
N GLY A 154 -16.96 -2.49 11.89
CA GLY A 154 -18.26 -2.78 11.29
C GLY A 154 -18.23 -3.18 9.81
N LEU A 155 -17.04 -3.42 9.23
CA LEU A 155 -16.96 -3.98 7.88
C LEU A 155 -17.27 -5.48 7.88
N SER A 156 -18.09 -5.93 6.94
CA SER A 156 -18.33 -7.34 6.71
C SER A 156 -17.10 -8.03 6.10
N PRO A 157 -16.92 -9.35 6.29
CA PRO A 157 -15.81 -10.09 5.68
C PRO A 157 -15.78 -9.98 4.15
N THR A 158 -16.93 -9.92 3.51
CA THR A 158 -17.06 -9.77 2.05
C THR A 158 -16.58 -8.40 1.58
N THR A 159 -17.03 -7.34 2.24
CA THR A 159 -16.58 -5.96 1.97
C THR A 159 -15.07 -5.83 2.22
N LEU A 160 -14.60 -6.39 3.32
CA LEU A 160 -13.17 -6.34 3.66
C LEU A 160 -12.31 -7.06 2.63
N ALA A 161 -12.74 -8.24 2.15
CA ALA A 161 -12.03 -8.98 1.11
C ALA A 161 -11.96 -8.20 -0.22
N ALA A 162 -13.05 -7.52 -0.61
CA ALA A 162 -13.10 -6.71 -1.81
C ALA A 162 -12.23 -5.43 -1.68
N LEU A 163 -12.20 -4.81 -0.52
CA LEU A 163 -11.41 -3.59 -0.27
C LEU A 163 -9.92 -3.85 -0.09
N ALA A 164 -9.53 -4.99 0.46
CA ALA A 164 -8.14 -5.28 0.86
C ALA A 164 -7.06 -5.02 -0.20
N PRO A 165 -7.29 -5.27 -1.51
CA PRO A 165 -6.31 -4.94 -2.55
C PRO A 165 -6.11 -3.43 -2.75
N HIS A 166 -7.12 -2.61 -2.43
CA HIS A 166 -7.20 -1.19 -2.80
C HIS A 166 -6.93 -0.24 -1.63
N ILE A 167 -6.85 -0.74 -0.40
CA ILE A 167 -6.71 0.07 0.81
C ILE A 167 -5.47 -0.27 1.62
N THR A 168 -5.05 0.67 2.45
CA THR A 168 -3.92 0.52 3.38
C THR A 168 -4.21 1.24 4.70
N LEU A 169 -3.37 0.97 5.71
CA LEU A 169 -3.32 1.69 6.98
C LEU A 169 -1.90 2.21 7.18
N LEU A 170 -1.69 3.49 6.95
CA LEU A 170 -0.41 4.17 7.16
C LEU A 170 -0.54 5.22 8.26
N PRO A 171 0.49 5.40 9.10
CA PRO A 171 0.45 6.33 10.23
C PRO A 171 0.51 7.81 9.80
N ALA A 172 0.98 8.07 8.58
CA ALA A 172 1.01 9.39 7.96
C ALA A 172 -0.18 9.52 6.99
N ARG A 173 -0.37 10.72 6.47
CA ARG A 173 -1.37 11.04 5.46
C ARG A 173 -0.72 11.20 4.07
N PRO A 174 -0.29 10.10 3.44
CA PRO A 174 0.26 10.15 2.10
C PRO A 174 -0.83 10.45 1.07
N VAL A 175 -0.43 11.06 -0.02
CA VAL A 175 -1.21 11.11 -1.26
C VAL A 175 -1.06 9.80 -2.02
N VAL A 176 -1.99 9.52 -2.93
CA VAL A 176 -1.92 8.32 -3.79
C VAL A 176 -0.82 8.48 -4.83
N ASN A 177 0.04 7.47 -4.95
CA ASN A 177 1.06 7.43 -5.98
C ASN A 177 0.48 6.94 -7.32
N ALA A 178 0.38 7.84 -8.30
CA ALA A 178 -0.17 7.53 -9.63
C ALA A 178 0.69 6.53 -10.41
N ASN A 179 2.00 6.43 -10.09
CA ASN A 179 2.90 5.49 -10.76
C ASN A 179 2.69 4.03 -10.34
N THR A 180 2.06 3.77 -9.19
CA THR A 180 1.93 2.42 -8.63
C THR A 180 0.47 2.00 -8.40
N ALA A 181 -0.46 2.96 -8.33
CA ALA A 181 -1.88 2.72 -8.06
C ALA A 181 -2.56 1.89 -9.16
N GLN A 182 -3.52 1.06 -8.76
CA GLN A 182 -4.40 0.32 -9.68
C GLN A 182 -5.50 1.24 -10.25
N ALA A 183 -6.16 0.82 -11.34
CA ALA A 183 -7.19 1.60 -12.01
C ALA A 183 -8.32 2.04 -11.07
N GLU A 184 -8.80 1.13 -10.22
CA GLU A 184 -9.87 1.40 -9.25
C GLU A 184 -9.46 2.46 -8.22
N VAL A 185 -8.19 2.41 -7.78
CA VAL A 185 -7.66 3.41 -6.84
C VAL A 185 -7.50 4.77 -7.52
N LEU A 186 -7.03 4.81 -8.78
CA LEU A 186 -6.93 6.04 -9.56
C LEU A 186 -8.29 6.70 -9.77
N MET A 187 -9.30 5.93 -10.20
CA MET A 187 -10.67 6.41 -10.38
C MET A 187 -11.32 6.87 -9.07
N ALA A 188 -10.97 6.26 -7.96
CA ALA A 188 -11.46 6.70 -6.66
C ALA A 188 -10.73 7.97 -6.17
N ALA A 189 -9.42 8.08 -6.41
CA ALA A 189 -8.59 9.20 -5.93
C ALA A 189 -8.79 10.48 -6.75
N ILE A 190 -9.03 10.36 -8.06
CA ILE A 190 -9.12 11.50 -9.00
C ILE A 190 -10.59 11.73 -9.34
N ASP A 191 -11.07 12.94 -9.07
CA ASP A 191 -12.45 13.31 -9.36
C ASP A 191 -12.72 13.38 -10.86
N GLY A 192 -13.86 12.82 -11.29
CA GLY A 192 -14.26 12.78 -12.70
C GLY A 192 -13.44 11.81 -13.57
N LEU A 193 -12.53 11.00 -13.01
CA LEU A 193 -11.75 10.05 -13.80
C LEU A 193 -12.58 8.80 -14.12
N ASP A 194 -12.71 8.51 -15.42
CA ASP A 194 -13.31 7.28 -15.92
C ASP A 194 -12.28 6.15 -16.15
N SER A 195 -12.74 4.98 -16.52
CA SER A 195 -11.87 3.83 -16.79
C SER A 195 -10.90 4.08 -17.95
N ALA A 196 -11.33 4.80 -19.00
CA ALA A 196 -10.48 5.14 -20.13
C ALA A 196 -9.36 6.11 -19.72
N GLY A 197 -9.66 7.06 -18.83
CA GLY A 197 -8.67 7.95 -18.23
C GLY A 197 -7.67 7.20 -17.35
N ALA A 198 -8.13 6.26 -16.52
CA ALA A 198 -7.26 5.41 -15.70
C ALA A 198 -6.32 4.56 -16.57
N GLU A 199 -6.82 3.94 -17.62
CA GLU A 199 -6.00 3.18 -18.57
C GLU A 199 -4.96 4.06 -19.26
N ARG A 200 -5.30 5.30 -19.66
CA ARG A 200 -4.33 6.25 -20.22
C ARG A 200 -3.20 6.57 -19.25
N ILE A 201 -3.50 6.75 -17.95
CA ILE A 201 -2.48 6.95 -16.91
C ILE A 201 -1.58 5.72 -16.82
N MET A 202 -2.17 4.52 -16.77
CA MET A 202 -1.43 3.27 -16.65
C MET A 202 -0.51 3.04 -17.87
N GLN A 203 -0.97 3.24 -19.06
CA GLN A 203 -0.17 3.15 -20.29
C GLN A 203 0.93 4.21 -20.36
N ALA A 204 0.64 5.44 -19.96
CA ALA A 204 1.62 6.52 -19.97
C ALA A 204 2.77 6.26 -18.98
N ARG A 205 2.47 5.77 -17.76
CA ARG A 205 3.50 5.44 -16.76
C ARG A 205 4.38 4.25 -17.13
N GLU A 206 3.87 3.29 -17.92
CA GLU A 206 4.67 2.18 -18.47
C GLU A 206 5.73 2.69 -19.46
N ALA A 207 5.38 3.68 -20.28
CA ALA A 207 6.33 4.31 -21.18
C ALA A 207 7.33 5.22 -20.43
N ARG A 208 6.86 5.98 -19.46
CA ARG A 208 7.65 6.88 -18.61
C ARG A 208 6.88 7.22 -17.34
N HIS A 209 7.48 6.97 -16.18
CA HIS A 209 6.89 7.34 -14.89
C HIS A 209 6.66 8.86 -14.77
N PHE A 210 5.64 9.26 -14.04
CA PHE A 210 5.34 10.66 -13.73
C PHE A 210 6.27 11.17 -12.63
N ARG A 211 6.81 12.35 -12.80
CA ARG A 211 7.66 13.03 -11.80
C ARG A 211 6.89 14.04 -10.98
N THR A 212 5.80 14.55 -11.52
CA THR A 212 4.96 15.58 -10.89
C THR A 212 3.49 15.32 -11.15
N VAL A 213 2.64 15.82 -10.26
CA VAL A 213 1.17 15.80 -10.42
C VAL A 213 0.73 16.55 -11.68
N ASP A 214 1.45 17.62 -12.06
CA ASP A 214 1.16 18.39 -13.27
C ASP A 214 1.28 17.56 -14.55
N GLU A 215 2.15 16.56 -14.58
CA GLU A 215 2.26 15.65 -15.75
C GLU A 215 0.99 14.79 -15.87
N VAL A 216 0.44 14.31 -14.75
CA VAL A 216 -0.83 13.57 -14.72
C VAL A 216 -1.98 14.49 -15.16
N ASN A 217 -2.07 15.69 -14.59
CA ASN A 217 -3.12 16.66 -14.94
C ASN A 217 -3.09 17.07 -16.42
N LYS A 218 -1.91 17.24 -17.00
CA LYS A 218 -1.77 17.50 -18.45
C LYS A 218 -2.25 16.35 -19.33
N LEU A 219 -2.03 15.12 -18.88
CA LEU A 219 -2.50 13.93 -19.60
C LEU A 219 -4.03 13.81 -19.57
N LEU A 220 -4.66 14.18 -18.46
CA LEU A 220 -6.10 14.08 -18.25
C LEU A 220 -6.88 15.23 -18.91
N GLY A 221 -6.27 16.41 -19.08
CA GLY A 221 -6.95 17.60 -19.59
C GLY A 221 -7.78 18.32 -18.52
N ALA A 222 -8.76 19.14 -18.97
CA ALA A 222 -9.54 19.99 -18.05
C ALA A 222 -10.65 19.26 -17.28
N ASP A 223 -10.99 18.03 -17.68
CA ASP A 223 -12.16 17.31 -17.18
C ASP A 223 -11.90 16.50 -15.91
N ALA A 224 -10.62 16.25 -15.56
CA ALA A 224 -10.23 15.55 -14.34
C ALA A 224 -8.99 16.18 -13.73
N GLN A 225 -9.01 16.43 -12.41
CA GLN A 225 -7.87 17.00 -11.69
C GLN A 225 -7.40 16.04 -10.61
N CYS A 226 -6.11 15.71 -10.64
CA CYS A 226 -5.46 14.96 -9.59
C CYS A 226 -5.09 15.88 -8.44
N ALA A 227 -5.59 15.55 -7.24
CA ALA A 227 -5.11 16.07 -5.96
C ALA A 227 -4.19 15.04 -5.28
N CYS A 228 -3.53 14.21 -6.09
CA CYS A 228 -2.66 13.13 -5.64
C CYS A 228 -1.40 13.64 -4.96
#